data_d3750fdc20899f264caacfb20a5cc77a
#
_entry.id   d3750fdc20899f264caacfb20a5cc77a
#
_cell.length_a   1.000
_cell.length_b   1.000
_cell.length_c   1.000
_cell.angle_alpha   90.00
_cell.angle_beta   90.00
_cell.angle_gamma   90.00
#
_symmetry.space_group_name_H-M   'P 1'
#
loop_
_entity.id
_entity.type
_entity.pdbx_description
1 polymer ?
#
loop_
_entity_poly.entity_id
_entity_poly.type
_entity_poly.pdbx_seq_one_letter_code
_entity_poly.pdbx_strand_id
1 'polypeptide(L)'
;RVTPAEIKYATSIMQLMGLSYSEKKKAIEYFEAGKKRCSEPTKFAYKLVDLIGKGSSLAKLFLQTQCRLAFVKGVLRLREKVYLRNLAEILGFKKAQLDDIFREIGGTIENDFSRDSCPKRDAYKILQIEPEAQGSDIKKAYLKMMSKYHPDKVAQDNLTEESLKNLKKKMMEIR
;
A
#
# COMPACT_ATOMS: atom_id res chain seq x y z
N ARG A 1 3.26 -12.30 2.25
CA ARG A 1 2.84 -13.69 2.57
C ARG A 1 1.32 -13.76 2.48
N VAL A 2 0.77 -14.70 1.72
CA VAL A 2 -0.69 -14.87 1.55
C VAL A 2 -1.28 -15.43 2.83
N THR A 3 -2.41 -14.89 3.28
CA THR A 3 -3.10 -15.30 4.50
C THR A 3 -4.17 -16.36 4.21
N PRO A 4 -4.60 -17.17 5.22
CA PRO A 4 -5.70 -18.11 5.07
C PRO A 4 -7.01 -17.45 4.61
N ALA A 5 -7.29 -16.22 5.04
CA ALA A 5 -8.48 -15.47 4.65
C ALA A 5 -8.46 -15.13 3.14
N GLU A 6 -7.31 -14.73 2.60
CA GLU A 6 -7.14 -14.47 1.16
C GLU A 6 -7.31 -15.75 0.33
N ILE A 7 -6.82 -16.89 0.82
CA ILE A 7 -7.00 -18.19 0.17
C ILE A 7 -8.49 -18.56 0.15
N LYS A 8 -9.18 -18.43 1.30
CA LYS A 8 -10.62 -18.71 1.41
C LYS A 8 -11.43 -17.85 0.45
N TYR A 9 -11.09 -16.55 0.35
CA TYR A 9 -11.76 -15.64 -0.57
C TYR A 9 -11.51 -16.03 -2.03
N ALA A 10 -10.28 -16.34 -2.42
CA ALA A 10 -9.96 -16.82 -3.77
C ALA A 10 -10.72 -18.11 -4.13
N THR A 11 -10.84 -19.04 -3.18
CA THR A 11 -11.61 -20.28 -3.36
C THR A 11 -13.10 -19.99 -3.57
N SER A 12 -13.67 -19.04 -2.81
CA SER A 12 -15.09 -18.66 -2.97
C SER A 12 -15.35 -18.03 -4.34
N ILE A 13 -14.42 -17.23 -4.86
CA ILE A 13 -14.53 -16.69 -6.24
C ILE A 13 -14.53 -17.80 -7.26
N MET A 14 -13.62 -18.78 -7.17
CA MET A 14 -13.59 -19.94 -8.07
C MET A 14 -14.90 -20.75 -8.04
N GLN A 15 -15.55 -20.81 -6.89
CA GLN A 15 -16.88 -21.46 -6.77
C GLN A 15 -17.97 -20.63 -7.45
N LEU A 16 -17.99 -19.31 -7.20
CA LEU A 16 -18.95 -18.38 -7.82
C LEU A 16 -18.84 -18.36 -9.34
N MET A 17 -17.63 -18.50 -9.89
CA MET A 17 -17.40 -18.60 -11.34
C MET A 17 -17.87 -19.89 -11.96
N GLY A 18 -18.33 -20.86 -11.18
CA GLY A 18 -18.84 -22.14 -11.67
C GLY A 18 -17.78 -22.98 -12.39
N LEU A 19 -16.49 -22.81 -12.05
CA LEU A 19 -15.39 -23.51 -12.70
C LEU A 19 -15.53 -25.03 -12.56
N SER A 20 -15.31 -25.76 -13.65
CA SER A 20 -15.17 -27.22 -13.66
C SER A 20 -13.96 -27.67 -12.82
N TYR A 21 -13.88 -28.96 -12.53
CA TYR A 21 -12.76 -29.49 -11.75
C TYR A 21 -11.39 -29.21 -12.41
N SER A 22 -11.28 -29.38 -13.73
CA SER A 22 -10.05 -29.12 -14.47
C SER A 22 -9.65 -27.65 -14.47
N GLU A 23 -10.63 -26.73 -14.57
CA GLU A 23 -10.38 -25.29 -14.51
C GLU A 23 -9.98 -24.84 -13.10
N LYS A 24 -10.61 -25.38 -12.06
CA LYS A 24 -10.20 -25.13 -10.67
C LYS A 24 -8.77 -25.56 -10.42
N LYS A 25 -8.36 -26.72 -10.92
CA LYS A 25 -6.99 -27.21 -10.81
C LYS A 25 -6.00 -26.23 -11.45
N LYS A 26 -6.26 -25.80 -12.68
CA LYS A 26 -5.45 -24.78 -13.37
C LYS A 26 -5.41 -23.46 -12.62
N ALA A 27 -6.55 -22.97 -12.10
CA ALA A 27 -6.60 -21.73 -11.32
C ALA A 27 -5.75 -21.81 -10.06
N ILE A 28 -5.75 -22.96 -9.37
CA ILE A 28 -4.90 -23.20 -8.20
C ILE A 28 -3.41 -23.20 -8.60
N GLU A 29 -3.05 -23.85 -9.72
CA GLU A 29 -1.68 -23.85 -10.22
C GLU A 29 -1.18 -22.41 -10.52
N TYR A 30 -2.00 -21.58 -11.17
CA TYR A 30 -1.68 -20.16 -11.41
C TYR A 30 -1.57 -19.34 -10.11
N PHE A 31 -2.45 -19.62 -9.15
CA PHE A 31 -2.37 -18.96 -7.83
C PHE A 31 -1.07 -19.32 -7.09
N GLU A 32 -0.68 -20.60 -7.09
CA GLU A 32 0.57 -21.06 -6.50
C GLU A 32 1.80 -20.49 -7.23
N ALA A 33 1.75 -20.41 -8.55
CA ALA A 33 2.81 -19.79 -9.34
C ALA A 33 2.95 -18.29 -9.01
N GLY A 34 1.85 -17.58 -8.81
CA GLY A 34 1.83 -16.18 -8.39
C GLY A 34 2.41 -15.97 -6.99
N LYS A 35 2.21 -16.92 -6.07
CA LYS A 35 2.81 -16.88 -4.73
C LYS A 35 4.33 -17.02 -4.73
N LYS A 36 4.87 -17.79 -5.65
CA LYS A 36 6.30 -18.14 -5.71
C LYS A 36 7.18 -17.08 -6.36
N ARG A 37 6.62 -16.16 -7.12
CA ARG A 37 7.39 -15.16 -7.88
C ARG A 37 6.83 -13.75 -7.74
N CYS A 38 7.75 -12.78 -7.70
CA CYS A 38 7.49 -11.38 -8.02
C CYS A 38 7.25 -11.25 -9.54
N SER A 39 6.19 -11.87 -10.06
CA SER A 39 5.75 -11.61 -11.43
C SER A 39 5.23 -10.17 -11.49
N GLU A 40 5.52 -9.46 -12.58
CA GLU A 40 5.00 -8.12 -12.79
C GLU A 40 3.48 -8.19 -13.03
N PRO A 41 2.64 -7.92 -12.01
CA PRO A 41 1.19 -8.09 -12.13
C PRO A 41 0.58 -7.15 -13.18
N THR A 42 1.25 -6.05 -13.49
CA THR A 42 0.87 -5.09 -14.52
C THR A 42 0.82 -5.71 -15.92
N LYS A 43 1.74 -6.60 -16.27
CA LYS A 43 1.73 -7.30 -17.57
C LYS A 43 0.47 -8.14 -17.75
N PHE A 44 0.00 -8.80 -16.69
CA PHE A 44 -1.24 -9.57 -16.72
C PHE A 44 -2.46 -8.66 -16.81
N ALA A 45 -2.43 -7.49 -16.17
CA ALA A 45 -3.51 -6.50 -16.26
C ALA A 45 -3.68 -5.97 -17.69
N TYR A 46 -2.59 -5.68 -18.41
CA TYR A 46 -2.66 -5.29 -19.83
C TYR A 46 -3.25 -6.41 -20.71
N LYS A 47 -2.77 -7.65 -20.57
CA LYS A 47 -3.34 -8.80 -21.29
C LYS A 47 -4.81 -9.01 -20.99
N LEU A 48 -5.24 -8.79 -19.76
CA LEU A 48 -6.64 -8.88 -19.37
C LEU A 48 -7.46 -7.81 -20.09
N VAL A 49 -6.96 -6.58 -20.13
CA VAL A 49 -7.61 -5.45 -20.84
C VAL A 49 -7.79 -5.74 -22.33
N ASP A 50 -6.78 -6.34 -22.96
CA ASP A 50 -6.86 -6.73 -24.38
C ASP A 50 -7.97 -7.76 -24.64
N LEU A 51 -8.28 -8.62 -23.66
CA LEU A 51 -9.33 -9.63 -23.75
C LEU A 51 -10.73 -9.10 -23.43
N ILE A 52 -10.85 -8.26 -22.39
CA ILE A 52 -12.17 -7.85 -21.84
C ILE A 52 -12.55 -6.40 -22.17
N GLY A 53 -11.63 -5.62 -22.71
CA GLY A 53 -11.81 -4.20 -23.03
C GLY A 53 -11.66 -3.26 -21.83
N LYS A 54 -11.13 -2.04 -22.09
CA LYS A 54 -11.04 -0.97 -21.09
C LYS A 54 -12.42 -0.49 -20.67
N GLY A 55 -12.60 -0.25 -19.35
CA GLY A 55 -13.83 0.31 -18.81
C GLY A 55 -15.05 -0.60 -18.90
N SER A 56 -14.87 -1.86 -19.33
CA SER A 56 -15.97 -2.83 -19.46
C SER A 56 -16.54 -3.22 -18.09
N SER A 57 -17.76 -3.78 -18.09
CA SER A 57 -18.37 -4.32 -16.88
C SER A 57 -17.54 -5.45 -16.25
N LEU A 58 -16.88 -6.27 -17.06
CA LEU A 58 -15.97 -7.31 -16.60
C LEU A 58 -14.71 -6.72 -15.96
N ALA A 59 -14.15 -5.65 -16.54
CA ALA A 59 -13.03 -4.94 -15.96
C ALA A 59 -13.41 -4.31 -14.59
N LYS A 60 -14.63 -3.75 -14.47
CA LYS A 60 -15.16 -3.24 -13.21
C LYS A 60 -15.29 -4.34 -12.16
N LEU A 61 -15.90 -5.47 -12.54
CA LEU A 61 -16.05 -6.62 -11.65
C LEU A 61 -14.70 -7.17 -11.17
N PHE A 62 -13.72 -7.25 -12.08
CA PHE A 62 -12.36 -7.66 -11.71
C PHE A 62 -11.73 -6.68 -10.72
N LEU A 63 -11.82 -5.37 -10.96
CA LEU A 63 -11.31 -4.35 -10.05
C LEU A 63 -11.98 -4.43 -8.67
N GLN A 64 -13.31 -4.56 -8.62
CA GLN A 64 -14.06 -4.74 -7.36
C GLN A 64 -13.59 -5.99 -6.61
N THR A 65 -13.35 -7.09 -7.31
CA THR A 65 -12.82 -8.33 -6.72
C THR A 65 -11.44 -8.13 -6.11
N GLN A 66 -10.53 -7.43 -6.79
CA GLN A 66 -9.20 -7.12 -6.27
C GLN A 66 -9.27 -6.20 -5.05
N CYS A 67 -10.16 -5.19 -5.09
CA CYS A 67 -10.40 -4.32 -3.93
C CYS A 67 -10.91 -5.11 -2.72
N ARG A 68 -11.93 -5.97 -2.91
CA ARG A 68 -12.44 -6.82 -1.83
C ARG A 68 -11.37 -7.76 -1.26
N LEU A 69 -10.53 -8.35 -2.11
CA LEU A 69 -9.41 -9.19 -1.67
C LEU A 69 -8.43 -8.40 -0.79
N ALA A 70 -8.09 -7.18 -1.17
CA ALA A 70 -7.21 -6.33 -0.39
C ALA A 70 -7.81 -5.94 0.98
N PHE A 71 -9.13 -5.76 1.04
CA PHE A 71 -9.87 -5.45 2.28
C PHE A 71 -10.19 -6.67 3.17
N VAL A 72 -9.91 -7.90 2.74
CA VAL A 72 -10.17 -9.13 3.54
C VAL A 72 -9.51 -9.07 4.93
N LYS A 73 -8.41 -8.32 5.07
CA LYS A 73 -7.72 -8.09 6.36
C LYS A 73 -8.31 -6.94 7.18
N GLY A 74 -9.36 -6.29 6.70
CA GLY A 74 -10.01 -5.16 7.35
C GLY A 74 -9.34 -3.80 7.11
N VAL A 75 -8.05 -3.75 6.78
CA VAL A 75 -7.29 -2.51 6.58
C VAL A 75 -6.50 -2.58 5.28
N LEU A 76 -6.67 -1.58 4.43
CA LEU A 76 -5.94 -1.42 3.17
C LEU A 76 -4.61 -0.70 3.42
N ARG A 77 -3.49 -1.37 3.14
CA ARG A 77 -2.15 -0.80 3.28
C ARG A 77 -1.82 0.13 2.12
N LEU A 78 -0.94 1.11 2.37
CA LEU A 78 -0.51 2.08 1.36
C LEU A 78 -0.02 1.42 0.06
N ARG A 79 0.80 0.36 0.14
CA ARG A 79 1.30 -0.36 -1.03
C ARG A 79 0.18 -1.02 -1.85
N GLU A 80 -0.82 -1.58 -1.18
CA GLU A 80 -2.00 -2.18 -1.80
C GLU A 80 -2.86 -1.10 -2.48
N LYS A 81 -3.02 0.06 -1.84
CA LYS A 81 -3.73 1.22 -2.40
C LYS A 81 -3.06 1.76 -3.67
N VAL A 82 -1.72 1.90 -3.66
CA VAL A 82 -0.94 2.31 -4.84
C VAL A 82 -1.11 1.30 -5.97
N TYR A 83 -1.02 0.00 -5.66
CA TYR A 83 -1.24 -1.07 -6.63
C TYR A 83 -2.64 -1.01 -7.25
N LEU A 84 -3.69 -0.87 -6.44
CA LEU A 84 -5.07 -0.79 -6.91
C LEU A 84 -5.34 0.45 -7.75
N ARG A 85 -4.69 1.59 -7.45
CA ARG A 85 -4.76 2.79 -8.29
C ARG A 85 -4.16 2.55 -9.68
N ASN A 86 -2.96 1.99 -9.73
CA ASN A 86 -2.32 1.65 -11.00
C ASN A 86 -3.13 0.63 -11.79
N LEU A 87 -3.69 -0.37 -11.12
CA LEU A 87 -4.56 -1.36 -11.75
C LEU A 87 -5.83 -0.73 -12.31
N ALA A 88 -6.49 0.16 -11.55
CA ALA A 88 -7.68 0.88 -12.00
C ALA A 88 -7.39 1.72 -13.25
N GLU A 89 -6.26 2.42 -13.29
CA GLU A 89 -5.82 3.21 -14.43
C GLU A 89 -5.59 2.33 -15.68
N ILE A 90 -4.91 1.19 -15.54
CA ILE A 90 -4.72 0.23 -16.64
C ILE A 90 -6.07 -0.29 -17.15
N LEU A 91 -7.00 -0.59 -16.25
CA LEU A 91 -8.35 -1.06 -16.58
C LEU A 91 -9.26 0.04 -17.15
N GLY A 92 -8.81 1.31 -17.17
CA GLY A 92 -9.53 2.45 -17.74
C GLY A 92 -10.50 3.14 -16.78
N PHE A 93 -10.31 3.00 -15.47
CA PHE A 93 -11.12 3.67 -14.44
C PHE A 93 -10.41 4.89 -13.85
N LYS A 94 -11.17 5.95 -13.61
CA LYS A 94 -10.69 7.16 -12.96
C LYS A 94 -10.59 6.96 -11.43
N LYS A 95 -9.78 7.80 -10.78
CA LYS A 95 -9.62 7.78 -9.31
C LYS A 95 -10.97 7.85 -8.57
N ALA A 96 -11.89 8.72 -9.00
CA ALA A 96 -13.20 8.85 -8.38
C ALA A 96 -14.00 7.53 -8.38
N GLN A 97 -13.95 6.78 -9.48
CA GLN A 97 -14.63 5.48 -9.60
C GLN A 97 -14.02 4.42 -8.69
N LEU A 98 -12.71 4.45 -8.49
CA LEU A 98 -12.04 3.58 -7.51
C LEU A 98 -12.41 3.96 -6.07
N ASP A 99 -12.47 5.25 -5.76
CA ASP A 99 -12.87 5.75 -4.45
C ASP A 99 -14.34 5.39 -4.12
N ASP A 100 -15.21 5.36 -5.13
CA ASP A 100 -16.59 4.86 -4.99
C ASP A 100 -16.61 3.36 -4.65
N ILE A 101 -15.79 2.55 -5.35
CA ILE A 101 -15.65 1.11 -5.05
C ILE A 101 -15.15 0.91 -3.61
N PHE A 102 -14.20 1.70 -3.14
CA PHE A 102 -13.72 1.62 -1.77
C PHE A 102 -14.81 1.94 -0.74
N ARG A 103 -15.65 2.95 -1.02
CA ARG A 103 -16.80 3.29 -0.16
C ARG A 103 -17.85 2.18 -0.13
N GLU A 104 -18.16 1.56 -1.27
CA GLU A 104 -19.10 0.44 -1.35
C GLU A 104 -18.63 -0.79 -0.53
N ILE A 105 -17.31 -1.03 -0.47
CA ILE A 105 -16.74 -2.16 0.25
C ILE A 105 -16.74 -1.93 1.76
N GLY A 106 -16.76 -0.67 2.22
CA GLY A 106 -16.86 -0.31 3.64
C GLY A 106 -15.64 -0.65 4.49
N GLY A 107 -14.47 -0.88 3.86
CA GLY A 107 -13.23 -1.18 4.57
C GLY A 107 -12.57 0.09 5.13
N THR A 108 -11.85 -0.05 6.24
CA THR A 108 -11.02 1.02 6.78
C THR A 108 -9.79 1.17 5.89
N ILE A 109 -9.67 2.32 5.25
CA ILE A 109 -8.43 2.71 4.57
C ILE A 109 -7.52 3.25 5.67
N GLU A 110 -6.32 2.67 5.84
CA GLU A 110 -5.28 3.38 6.58
C GLU A 110 -5.21 4.77 5.95
N ASN A 111 -5.59 5.78 6.75
CA ASN A 111 -5.48 7.14 6.28
C ASN A 111 -4.04 7.30 5.82
N ASP A 112 -3.89 7.36 4.51
CA ASP A 112 -2.75 8.00 3.95
C ASP A 112 -2.59 9.26 4.80
N PHE A 113 -1.51 9.34 5.57
CA PHE A 113 -0.85 10.61 5.67
C PHE A 113 -0.64 10.99 4.21
N SER A 114 -1.65 11.67 3.66
CA SER A 114 -1.62 12.11 2.28
C SER A 114 -0.26 12.77 2.13
N ARG A 115 0.57 12.28 1.21
CA ARG A 115 1.76 13.00 0.78
C ARG A 115 1.41 14.44 0.38
N ASP A 116 0.13 14.71 0.14
CA ASP A 116 -0.47 16.04 -0.04
C ASP A 116 -0.86 16.71 1.28
N SER A 117 -0.91 15.98 2.42
CA SER A 117 -1.25 16.53 3.75
C SER A 117 -0.19 16.28 4.82
N CYS A 118 0.98 15.76 4.49
CA CYS A 118 2.17 16.18 5.22
C CYS A 118 2.44 17.60 4.70
N PRO A 119 2.00 18.66 5.38
CA PRO A 119 2.33 19.97 4.89
C PRO A 119 3.85 19.98 4.88
N LYS A 120 4.44 20.24 3.71
CA LYS A 120 5.91 20.43 3.61
C LYS A 120 6.40 21.31 4.76
N ARG A 121 5.55 22.22 5.23
CA ARG A 121 5.71 23.02 6.43
C ARG A 121 6.00 22.25 7.72
N ASP A 122 5.37 21.09 7.95
CA ASP A 122 5.63 20.32 9.18
C ASP A 122 6.93 19.53 9.09
N ALA A 123 7.30 19.03 7.90
CA ALA A 123 8.61 18.41 7.68
C ALA A 123 9.75 19.44 7.89
N TYR A 124 9.59 20.66 7.40
CA TYR A 124 10.55 21.74 7.62
C TYR A 124 10.64 22.13 9.11
N LYS A 125 9.51 22.16 9.82
CA LYS A 125 9.49 22.38 11.27
C LYS A 125 10.19 21.28 12.06
N ILE A 126 9.95 20.00 11.69
CA ILE A 126 10.61 18.84 12.31
C ILE A 126 12.12 18.94 12.13
N LEU A 127 12.58 19.30 10.95
CA LEU A 127 13.99 19.47 10.62
C LEU A 127 14.58 20.81 11.12
N GLN A 128 13.74 21.71 11.65
CA GLN A 128 14.11 23.05 12.12
C GLN A 128 14.81 23.87 11.03
N ILE A 129 14.28 23.86 9.82
CA ILE A 129 14.77 24.61 8.66
C ILE A 129 13.65 25.42 8.02
N GLU A 130 14.02 26.44 7.26
CA GLU A 130 13.07 27.28 6.52
C GLU A 130 12.46 26.53 5.32
N PRO A 131 11.20 26.85 4.95
CA PRO A 131 10.50 26.20 3.84
C PRO A 131 11.19 26.34 2.47
N GLU A 132 12.09 27.32 2.33
CA GLU A 132 12.83 27.62 1.12
C GLU A 132 14.25 27.02 1.10
N ALA A 133 14.60 26.20 2.11
CA ALA A 133 15.92 25.58 2.23
C ALA A 133 16.25 24.69 1.01
N GLN A 134 17.49 24.80 0.52
CA GLN A 134 17.96 23.98 -0.59
C GLN A 134 18.17 22.53 -0.17
N GLY A 135 18.20 21.62 -1.14
CA GLY A 135 18.36 20.18 -0.89
C GLY A 135 19.62 19.81 -0.09
N SER A 136 20.70 20.61 -0.20
CA SER A 136 21.92 20.48 0.61
C SER A 136 21.67 20.76 2.10
N ASP A 137 20.84 21.75 2.41
CA ASP A 137 20.54 22.17 3.76
C ASP A 137 19.56 21.21 4.44
N ILE A 138 18.61 20.71 3.68
CA ILE A 138 17.71 19.62 4.13
C ILE A 138 18.54 18.39 4.52
N LYS A 139 19.51 17.98 3.70
CA LYS A 139 20.39 16.84 3.99
C LYS A 139 21.24 17.07 5.23
N LYS A 140 21.82 18.27 5.41
CA LYS A 140 22.61 18.63 6.59
C LYS A 140 21.73 18.63 7.85
N ALA A 141 20.54 19.23 7.79
CA ALA A 141 19.59 19.26 8.90
C ALA A 141 19.14 17.86 9.31
N TYR A 142 18.81 17.01 8.33
CA TYR A 142 18.47 15.61 8.56
C TYR A 142 19.59 14.86 9.30
N LEU A 143 20.83 14.96 8.82
CA LEU A 143 21.98 14.31 9.43
C LEU A 143 22.25 14.83 10.84
N LYS A 144 22.09 16.15 11.07
CA LYS A 144 22.23 16.79 12.38
C LYS A 144 21.18 16.28 13.36
N MET A 145 19.90 16.18 12.92
CA MET A 145 18.81 15.67 13.75
C MET A 145 18.98 14.19 14.04
N MET A 146 19.31 13.38 13.05
CA MET A 146 19.60 11.95 13.24
C MET A 146 20.75 11.74 14.21
N SER A 147 21.83 12.52 14.10
CA SER A 147 22.97 12.44 15.04
C SER A 147 22.58 12.84 16.47
N LYS A 148 21.69 13.82 16.64
CA LYS A 148 21.23 14.31 17.95
C LYS A 148 20.32 13.29 18.66
N TYR A 149 19.50 12.56 17.91
CA TYR A 149 18.54 11.60 18.49
C TYR A 149 18.96 10.15 18.29
N HIS A 150 20.21 9.88 17.88
CA HIS A 150 20.69 8.52 17.72
C HIS A 150 20.86 7.81 19.05
N PRO A 151 20.33 6.58 19.24
CA PRO A 151 20.35 5.87 20.52
C PRO A 151 21.77 5.66 21.07
N ASP A 152 22.78 5.43 20.22
CA ASP A 152 24.16 5.21 20.64
C ASP A 152 24.82 6.44 21.28
N LYS A 153 24.40 7.64 20.89
CA LYS A 153 24.94 8.88 21.49
C LYS A 153 24.24 9.28 22.78
N VAL A 154 23.00 8.88 22.92
CA VAL A 154 22.15 9.23 24.06
C VAL A 154 22.22 8.19 25.16
N ALA A 155 22.71 6.97 24.86
CA ALA A 155 22.90 5.89 25.83
C ALA A 155 24.03 6.16 26.86
N GLN A 156 24.82 7.23 26.68
CA GLN A 156 25.84 7.64 27.64
C GLN A 156 25.31 8.46 28.82
N ASP A 157 24.10 9.00 28.71
CA ASP A 157 23.44 9.69 29.79
C ASP A 157 22.39 8.76 30.42
N ASN A 158 22.37 8.59 31.75
CA ASN A 158 21.44 7.73 32.50
C ASN A 158 19.99 8.13 32.25
N LEU A 159 19.42 7.72 31.09
CA LEU A 159 18.08 8.05 30.68
C LEU A 159 17.06 7.05 31.22
N THR A 160 15.95 7.54 31.71
CA THR A 160 14.79 6.73 32.09
C THR A 160 14.18 6.05 30.85
N GLU A 161 13.52 4.90 31.05
CA GLU A 161 12.84 4.15 29.97
C GLU A 161 11.86 5.01 29.17
N GLU A 162 11.25 5.98 29.82
CA GLU A 162 10.29 6.92 29.23
C GLU A 162 10.97 7.90 28.25
N SER A 163 12.18 8.35 28.60
CA SER A 163 13.02 9.19 27.73
C SER A 163 13.49 8.45 26.49
N LEU A 164 13.83 7.16 26.59
CA LEU A 164 14.19 6.29 25.46
C LEU A 164 13.00 6.08 24.53
N LYS A 165 11.78 5.92 25.05
CA LYS A 165 10.56 5.77 24.28
C LYS A 165 10.23 7.03 23.48
N ASN A 166 10.40 8.20 24.09
CA ASN A 166 10.20 9.50 23.43
C ASN A 166 11.25 9.78 22.34
N LEU A 167 12.50 9.37 22.55
CA LEU A 167 13.56 9.46 21.55
C LEU A 167 13.31 8.56 20.33
N LYS A 168 12.88 7.31 20.55
CA LYS A 168 12.48 6.41 19.47
C LYS A 168 11.32 6.99 18.66
N LYS A 169 10.33 7.61 19.32
CA LYS A 169 9.21 8.26 18.65
C LYS A 169 9.67 9.43 17.79
N LYS A 170 10.51 10.33 18.30
CA LYS A 170 11.08 11.44 17.52
C LYS A 170 11.94 10.97 16.36
N MET A 171 12.70 9.90 16.53
CA MET A 171 13.50 9.31 15.45
C MET A 171 12.63 8.75 14.32
N MET A 172 11.45 8.20 14.65
CA MET A 172 10.49 7.74 13.64
C MET A 172 9.80 8.89 12.89
N GLU A 173 9.61 10.04 13.55
CA GLU A 173 9.06 11.26 12.93
C GLU A 173 10.03 11.91 11.93
N ILE A 174 11.35 11.77 12.17
CA ILE A 174 12.42 12.33 11.31
C ILE A 174 12.69 11.42 10.09
N ARG A 175 12.39 10.13 10.16
CA ARG A 175 12.66 9.12 9.12
C ARG A 175 11.56 9.03 8.06
#